data_275f34e939b1f0e3bcaa7126b254f8d1
#
_entry.id   275f34e939b1f0e3bcaa7126b254f8d1
#
_cell.length_a   1.000
_cell.length_b   1.000
_cell.length_c   1.000
_cell.angle_alpha   90.00
_cell.angle_beta   90.00
_cell.angle_gamma   90.00
#
_symmetry.space_group_name_H-M   'P 1'
#
loop_
_entity.id
_entity.type
_entity.pdbx_description
1 polymer ?
#
loop_
_entity_poly.entity_id
_entity_poly.type
_entity_poly.pdbx_seq_one_letter_code
_entity_poly.pdbx_strand_id
1 'polypeptide(L)'
;MAQDLCALLREKKLISIVRGAPTEKITKIADAIYRGGFRFMEITFDQSGKTPHAVTAEQIRIVREAFDGRLHVGAGTVMTEAQLKLAAEAGAEYIISPNVDAA
;
A
#
# COMPACT_ATOMS: atom_id res chain seq x y z
N MET A 1 0.26 12.44 10.96
CA MET A 1 -0.37 12.16 10.85
C MET A 1 -1.33 11.07 10.77
N ALA A 2 -1.30 10.12 11.71
CA ALA A 2 -2.29 9.05 11.68
C ALA A 2 -3.70 9.60 11.78
N GLN A 3 -3.87 10.66 12.56
CA GLN A 3 -5.18 11.28 12.73
C GLN A 3 -5.68 11.87 11.42
N ASP A 4 -4.79 12.50 10.67
CA ASP A 4 -5.17 13.07 9.38
C ASP A 4 -5.54 11.99 8.38
N LEU A 5 -4.82 10.87 8.39
CA LEU A 5 -5.13 9.74 7.52
C LEU A 5 -6.50 9.17 7.85
N CYS A 6 -6.82 9.03 9.12
CA CYS A 6 -8.13 8.52 9.53
C CYS A 6 -9.25 9.45 9.06
N ALA A 7 -9.03 10.75 9.18
CA ALA A 7 -10.03 11.72 8.74
C ALA A 7 -10.24 11.63 7.24
N LEU A 8 -9.16 11.51 6.48
CA LEU A 8 -9.24 11.38 5.03
C LEU A 8 -9.95 10.10 4.63
N LEU A 9 -9.68 9.00 5.31
CA LEU A 9 -10.35 7.74 5.04
C LEU A 9 -11.84 7.84 5.25
N ARG A 10 -12.26 8.44 6.35
CA ARG A 10 -13.67 8.63 6.62
C ARG A 10 -14.35 9.47 5.55
N GLU A 11 -13.67 10.51 5.14
CA GLU A 11 -14.21 11.45 4.18
C GLU A 11 -14.32 10.85 2.80
N LYS A 12 -13.26 10.20 2.33
CA LYS A 12 -13.22 9.65 0.99
C LYS A 12 -13.83 8.26 0.91
N LYS A 13 -13.57 7.43 1.91
CA LYS A 13 -14.08 6.06 1.98
C LYS A 13 -13.69 5.20 0.78
N LEU A 14 -12.60 5.58 0.10
CA LEU A 14 -12.18 4.89 -1.11
C LEU A 14 -10.72 4.50 -1.01
N ILE A 15 -10.47 3.21 -0.99
CA ILE A 15 -9.13 2.65 -1.03
C ILE A 15 -9.07 1.71 -2.23
N SER A 16 -8.10 1.92 -3.08
CA SER A 16 -7.88 1.01 -4.20
C SER A 16 -6.85 -0.03 -3.80
N ILE A 17 -7.20 -1.29 -3.97
CA ILE A 17 -6.34 -2.41 -3.56
C ILE A 17 -5.69 -3.01 -4.80
N VAL A 18 -4.36 -3.12 -4.77
CA VAL A 18 -3.58 -3.66 -5.87
C VAL A 18 -2.88 -4.94 -5.42
N ARG A 19 -3.05 -6.00 -6.19
CA ARG A 19 -2.45 -7.28 -5.88
C ARG A 19 -1.89 -7.89 -7.16
N GLY A 20 -0.62 -8.28 -7.12
CA GLY A 20 -0.01 -9.00 -8.23
C GLY A 20 0.26 -8.19 -9.47
N ALA A 21 0.34 -6.88 -9.36
CA ALA A 21 0.61 -6.04 -10.52
C ALA A 21 2.09 -6.14 -10.91
N PRO A 22 2.40 -6.04 -12.21
CA PRO A 22 3.80 -5.98 -12.64
C PRO A 22 4.46 -4.68 -12.17
N THR A 23 5.69 -4.79 -11.72
CA THR A 23 6.41 -3.63 -11.20
C THR A 23 6.55 -2.52 -12.23
N GLU A 24 6.80 -2.89 -13.49
CA GLU A 24 6.99 -1.89 -14.53
C GLU A 24 5.71 -1.11 -14.82
N LYS A 25 4.56 -1.60 -14.39
CA LYS A 25 3.28 -0.92 -14.62
C LYS A 25 2.74 -0.24 -13.36
N ILE A 26 3.42 -0.38 -12.25
CA ILE A 26 2.85 0.09 -10.99
C ILE A 26 2.64 1.61 -10.98
N THR A 27 3.53 2.37 -11.60
CA THR A 27 3.39 3.82 -11.66
C THR A 27 2.18 4.22 -12.49
N LYS A 28 1.96 3.53 -13.60
CA LYS A 28 0.79 3.80 -14.44
C LYS A 28 -0.50 3.44 -13.73
N ILE A 29 -0.49 2.35 -12.98
CA ILE A 29 -1.65 1.94 -12.20
C ILE A 29 -1.95 2.99 -11.14
N ALA A 30 -0.92 3.46 -10.43
CA ALA A 30 -1.09 4.49 -9.41
C ALA A 30 -1.63 5.78 -10.02
N ASP A 31 -1.15 6.15 -11.19
CA ASP A 31 -1.64 7.35 -11.87
C ASP A 31 -3.11 7.23 -12.22
N ALA A 32 -3.52 6.07 -12.73
CA ALA A 32 -4.93 5.83 -13.04
C ALA A 32 -5.80 5.91 -11.79
N ILE A 33 -5.32 5.34 -10.69
CA ILE A 33 -6.03 5.39 -9.42
C ILE A 33 -6.19 6.84 -8.95
N TYR A 34 -5.13 7.61 -9.03
CA TYR A 34 -5.15 9.01 -8.61
C TYR A 34 -6.12 9.82 -9.47
N ARG A 35 -6.07 9.63 -10.79
CA ARG A 35 -6.96 10.35 -11.70
C ARG A 35 -8.41 9.97 -11.50
N GLY A 36 -8.66 8.76 -11.04
CA GLY A 36 -10.01 8.30 -10.75
C GLY A 36 -10.58 8.87 -9.46
N GLY A 37 -9.82 9.68 -8.73
CA GLY A 37 -10.31 10.31 -7.51
C GLY A 37 -9.90 9.63 -6.23
N PHE A 38 -9.22 8.49 -6.31
CA PHE A 38 -8.73 7.81 -5.12
C PHE A 38 -7.53 8.54 -4.53
N ARG A 39 -7.44 8.51 -3.23
CA ARG A 39 -6.30 9.12 -2.53
C ARG A 39 -5.55 8.13 -1.67
N PHE A 40 -6.06 6.90 -1.58
CA PHE A 40 -5.44 5.81 -0.82
C PHE A 40 -5.24 4.62 -1.74
N MET A 41 -4.06 4.03 -1.69
CA MET A 41 -3.72 2.87 -2.48
C MET A 41 -3.05 1.86 -1.59
N GLU A 42 -3.56 0.64 -1.60
CA GLU A 42 -2.99 -0.44 -0.81
C GLU A 42 -2.31 -1.44 -1.75
N ILE A 43 -1.06 -1.73 -1.50
CA ILE A 43 -0.33 -2.75 -2.25
C ILE A 43 -0.16 -3.93 -1.32
N THR A 44 -0.76 -5.08 -1.68
CA THR A 44 -0.81 -6.23 -0.78
C THR A 44 0.30 -7.22 -1.04
N PHE A 45 0.81 -7.80 0.04
CA PHE A 45 1.76 -8.89 -0.05
C PHE A 45 1.06 -10.15 -0.54
N ASP A 46 1.76 -10.92 -1.36
CA ASP A 46 1.23 -12.16 -1.93
C ASP A 46 1.63 -13.33 -1.04
N GLN A 47 0.67 -13.89 -0.33
CA GLN A 47 0.94 -14.99 0.58
C GLN A 47 1.15 -16.32 -0.16
N SER A 48 0.79 -16.38 -1.43
CA SER A 48 1.00 -17.59 -2.22
C SER A 48 2.47 -17.80 -2.59
N GLY A 49 3.27 -16.74 -2.48
CA GLY A 49 4.68 -16.82 -2.82
C GLY A 49 5.00 -16.61 -4.29
N LYS A 50 4.00 -16.37 -5.12
CA LYS A 50 4.24 -16.12 -6.54
C LYS A 50 4.97 -14.80 -6.77
N THR A 51 4.67 -13.82 -5.93
CA THR A 51 5.37 -12.53 -5.98
C THR A 51 6.23 -12.41 -4.74
N PRO A 52 7.55 -12.33 -4.89
CA PRO A 52 8.42 -12.17 -3.72
C PRO A 52 8.07 -10.91 -2.93
N HIS A 53 8.21 -10.99 -1.63
CA HIS A 53 7.87 -9.87 -0.76
C HIS A 53 8.73 -8.65 -1.05
N ALA A 54 9.98 -8.85 -1.46
CA ALA A 54 10.86 -7.73 -1.81
C ALA A 54 10.31 -6.95 -3.00
N VAL A 55 9.67 -7.64 -3.93
CA VAL A 55 9.06 -6.98 -5.09
C VAL A 55 7.91 -6.11 -4.65
N THR A 56 7.06 -6.61 -3.77
CA THR A 56 5.95 -5.83 -3.24
C THR A 56 6.45 -4.59 -2.49
N ALA A 57 7.48 -4.76 -1.68
CA ALA A 57 8.08 -3.64 -0.96
C ALA A 57 8.62 -2.60 -1.93
N GLU A 58 9.26 -3.05 -3.00
CA GLU A 58 9.79 -2.13 -4.01
C GLU A 58 8.66 -1.34 -4.69
N GLN A 59 7.55 -1.99 -4.96
CA GLN A 59 6.40 -1.30 -5.54
C GLN A 59 5.86 -0.22 -4.60
N ILE A 60 5.79 -0.53 -3.31
CA ILE A 60 5.36 0.45 -2.30
C ILE A 60 6.30 1.65 -2.34
N ARG A 61 7.60 1.41 -2.37
CA ARG A 61 8.59 2.47 -2.39
C ARG A 61 8.47 3.33 -3.65
N ILE A 62 8.31 2.69 -4.80
CA ILE A 62 8.19 3.42 -6.07
C ILE A 62 6.99 4.37 -6.04
N VAL A 63 5.83 3.87 -5.62
CA VAL A 63 4.63 4.70 -5.60
C VAL A 63 4.75 5.77 -4.52
N ARG A 64 5.32 5.42 -3.37
CA ARG A 64 5.50 6.36 -2.28
C ARG A 64 6.32 7.56 -2.71
N GLU A 65 7.39 7.32 -3.48
CA GLU A 65 8.25 8.39 -3.96
C GLU A 65 7.63 9.17 -5.12
N ALA A 66 7.00 8.46 -6.04
CA ALA A 66 6.45 9.09 -7.25
C ALA A 66 5.22 9.94 -6.94
N PHE A 67 4.44 9.56 -5.95
CA PHE A 67 3.17 10.22 -5.65
C PHE A 67 3.14 10.83 -4.25
N ASP A 68 4.29 11.23 -3.77
CA ASP A 68 4.40 11.85 -2.45
C ASP A 68 3.48 13.06 -2.37
N GLY A 69 2.63 13.09 -1.34
CA GLY A 69 1.67 14.17 -1.15
C GLY A 69 0.40 14.05 -1.97
N ARG A 70 0.33 13.07 -2.89
CA ARG A 70 -0.85 12.87 -3.73
C ARG A 70 -1.58 11.60 -3.41
N LEU A 71 -0.87 10.51 -3.18
CA LEU A 71 -1.44 9.23 -2.79
C LEU A 71 -0.87 8.80 -1.46
N HIS A 72 -1.72 8.25 -0.62
CA HIS A 72 -1.30 7.62 0.62
C HIS A 72 -1.19 6.12 0.36
N VAL A 73 0.03 5.60 0.42
CA VAL A 73 0.31 4.21 0.07
C VAL A 73 0.45 3.38 1.32
N GLY A 74 -0.29 2.31 1.39
CA GLY A 74 -0.21 1.38 2.50
C GLY A 74 0.13 -0.03 2.04
N ALA A 75 0.51 -0.87 2.99
CA ALA A 75 0.77 -2.27 2.76
C ALA A 75 -0.38 -3.11 3.30
N GLY A 76 -0.87 -4.02 2.48
CA GLY A 76 -1.97 -4.90 2.87
C GLY A 76 -1.50 -6.31 3.07
N THR A 77 -2.30 -7.08 3.82
CA THR A 77 -2.06 -8.49 4.11
C THR A 77 -0.68 -8.69 4.73
N VAL A 78 -0.37 -7.87 5.73
CA VAL A 78 0.89 -7.97 6.46
C VAL A 78 0.68 -8.99 7.58
N MET A 79 1.32 -10.15 7.44
CA MET A 79 1.10 -11.28 8.35
C MET A 79 2.33 -11.67 9.15
N THR A 80 3.50 -11.18 8.78
CA THR A 80 4.74 -11.53 9.47
C THR A 80 5.53 -10.29 9.82
N GLU A 81 6.44 -10.44 10.79
CA GLU A 81 7.33 -9.35 11.15
C GLU A 81 8.22 -8.94 9.98
N ALA A 82 8.63 -9.92 9.18
CA ALA A 82 9.47 -9.65 8.02
C ALA A 82 8.74 -8.76 7.03
N GLN A 83 7.46 -9.05 6.78
CA GLN A 83 6.63 -8.23 5.89
C GLN A 83 6.43 -6.83 6.47
N LEU A 84 6.18 -6.75 7.77
CA LEU A 84 6.01 -5.47 8.43
C LEU A 84 7.27 -4.61 8.28
N LYS A 85 8.43 -5.21 8.49
CA LYS A 85 9.68 -4.48 8.37
C LYS A 85 9.91 -4.01 6.95
N LEU A 86 9.65 -4.85 5.97
CA LEU A 86 9.80 -4.48 4.56
C LEU A 86 8.87 -3.32 4.21
N ALA A 87 7.63 -3.37 4.66
CA ALA A 87 6.66 -2.33 4.39
C ALA A 87 7.09 -1.00 5.02
N ALA A 88 7.53 -1.05 6.26
CA ALA A 88 7.96 0.16 6.95
C ALA A 88 9.18 0.78 6.27
N GLU A 89 10.14 -0.04 5.88
CA GLU A 89 11.34 0.45 5.20
C GLU A 89 11.03 1.02 3.83
N ALA A 90 10.00 0.49 3.17
CA ALA A 90 9.57 0.99 1.87
C ALA A 90 8.81 2.30 1.96
N GLY A 91 8.41 2.71 3.15
CA GLY A 91 7.71 3.96 3.36
C GLY A 91 6.21 3.87 3.36
N ALA A 92 5.66 2.68 3.63
CA ALA A 92 4.21 2.53 3.75
C ALA A 92 3.69 3.45 4.84
N GLU A 93 2.63 4.18 4.53
CA GLU A 93 2.06 5.14 5.47
C GLU A 93 1.07 4.49 6.42
N TYR A 94 0.55 3.31 6.06
CA TYR A 94 -0.32 2.54 6.94
C TYR A 94 -0.17 1.07 6.63
N ILE A 95 -0.58 0.24 7.57
CA ILE A 95 -0.43 -1.21 7.48
C ILE A 95 -1.78 -1.84 7.79
N ILE A 96 -2.19 -2.79 6.94
CA ILE A 96 -3.40 -3.54 7.18
C ILE A 96 -3.04 -5.00 7.35
N SER A 97 -3.44 -5.56 8.49
CA SER A 97 -3.18 -6.95 8.81
C SER A 97 -4.50 -7.65 9.08
N PRO A 98 -4.71 -8.85 8.53
CA PRO A 98 -5.92 -9.59 8.81
C PRO A 98 -5.99 -10.16 10.22
N ASN A 99 -4.90 -10.11 10.97
CA ASN A 99 -4.84 -10.67 12.32
C ASN A 99 -4.88 -9.60 13.40
N VAL A 100 -5.75 -8.61 13.22
CA VAL A 100 -5.84 -7.51 14.18
C VAL A 100 -6.35 -7.95 15.53
N ASP A 101 -7.07 -9.04 15.58
CA ASP A 101 -7.63 -9.56 16.82
C ASP A 101 -6.57 -10.19 17.71
N ALA A 102 -5.39 -10.41 17.20
CA ALA A 102 -4.32 -11.03 17.96
C ALA A 102 -3.84 -10.17 19.10
N ALA A 103 -4.23 -8.94 19.10
CA ALA A 103 -3.81 -8.01 20.13
C ALA A 103 -4.30 -8.42 21.51
#